data_61f132277878fe9bb377fce67dff5dfd
#
_entry.id   61f132277878fe9bb377fce67dff5dfd
#
_cell.length_a   1.000
_cell.length_b   1.000
_cell.length_c   1.000
_cell.angle_alpha   90.00
_cell.angle_beta   90.00
_cell.angle_gamma   90.00
#
_symmetry.space_group_name_H-M   'P 1'
#
loop_
_entity.id
_entity.type
_entity.pdbx_description
1 polymer ?
#
loop_
_entity_poly.entity_id
_entity_poly.type
_entity_poly.pdbx_seq_one_letter_code
_entity_poly.pdbx_strand_id
1 'polypeptide(L)'
;MHHIEGHISANYIQAPELEPPFICLVVSGGHTHLVVVNDYGKYAMIGHTRDDAAGEAYDKVARAIGMGYPGGPKIDAAAKKGNPDAVKFPRVFLEEDSYDFSFSGLKSAVLNYVNKQKMMGAEIVPEDIAASFQQSVVEVLVSKTIKAAKAHGVKKIALAGGVASNSALRTRMQEACERNGFYLSVPAPILCTDNAAMIGCAAYYEYIAGVRDGLDLNANPSLKLGQR
;
A
#
# COMPACT_ATOMS: atom_id res chain seq x y z
N MET A 1 -1.85 20.84 -5.06
CA MET A 1 -2.03 19.38 -5.35
C MET A 1 -1.59 18.57 -4.15
N HIS A 2 -2.41 17.63 -3.70
CA HIS A 2 -2.08 16.72 -2.60
C HIS A 2 -1.29 15.51 -3.12
N HIS A 3 -0.19 15.15 -2.46
CA HIS A 3 0.71 14.07 -2.90
C HIS A 3 -0.01 12.70 -3.09
N ILE A 4 -0.89 12.34 -2.16
CA ILE A 4 -1.66 11.09 -2.24
C ILE A 4 -2.65 11.11 -3.42
N GLU A 5 -3.22 12.27 -3.76
CA GLU A 5 -4.05 12.41 -4.97
C GLU A 5 -3.23 12.13 -6.22
N GLY A 6 -1.96 12.56 -6.26
CA GLY A 6 -1.04 12.20 -7.32
C GLY A 6 -0.89 10.68 -7.46
N HIS A 7 -0.61 9.96 -6.36
CA HIS A 7 -0.51 8.49 -6.40
C HIS A 7 -1.79 7.81 -6.89
N ILE A 8 -2.97 8.28 -6.45
CA ILE A 8 -4.26 7.75 -6.95
C ILE A 8 -4.39 8.02 -8.45
N SER A 9 -4.09 9.24 -8.88
CA SER A 9 -4.23 9.68 -10.28
C SER A 9 -3.25 8.99 -11.24
N ALA A 10 -2.15 8.41 -10.74
CA ALA A 10 -1.25 7.58 -11.56
C ALA A 10 -1.98 6.43 -12.24
N ASN A 11 -3.09 5.93 -11.66
CA ASN A 11 -3.91 4.91 -12.28
C ASN A 11 -4.58 5.39 -13.57
N TYR A 12 -5.01 6.64 -13.64
CA TYR A 12 -5.65 7.20 -14.83
C TYR A 12 -4.68 7.37 -16.02
N ILE A 13 -3.37 7.47 -15.75
CA ILE A 13 -2.35 7.50 -16.80
C ILE A 13 -2.25 6.15 -17.50
N GLN A 14 -2.30 5.06 -16.74
CA GLN A 14 -2.17 3.68 -17.23
C GLN A 14 -3.49 3.14 -17.77
N ALA A 15 -4.59 3.45 -17.11
CA ALA A 15 -5.93 2.97 -17.37
C ALA A 15 -6.90 4.16 -17.51
N PRO A 16 -6.89 4.87 -18.66
CA PRO A 16 -7.78 6.02 -18.87
C PRO A 16 -9.26 5.68 -18.77
N GLU A 17 -9.61 4.41 -18.93
CA GLU A 17 -10.96 3.86 -18.79
C GLU A 17 -11.38 3.65 -17.33
N LEU A 18 -10.47 3.79 -16.38
CA LEU A 18 -10.80 3.70 -14.96
C LEU A 18 -11.57 4.94 -14.52
N GLU A 19 -12.86 4.79 -14.37
CA GLU A 19 -13.76 5.84 -13.87
C GLU A 19 -14.16 5.58 -12.41
N PRO A 20 -14.32 6.63 -11.57
CA PRO A 20 -14.95 6.50 -10.26
C PRO A 20 -16.38 5.95 -10.37
N PRO A 21 -16.97 5.34 -9.32
CA PRO A 21 -16.30 5.08 -8.03
C PRO A 21 -15.43 3.83 -8.03
N PHE A 22 -14.35 3.86 -7.22
CA PHE A 22 -13.50 2.70 -6.94
C PHE A 22 -12.86 2.79 -5.55
N ILE A 23 -12.38 1.64 -5.04
CA ILE A 23 -11.53 1.61 -3.84
C ILE A 23 -10.07 1.72 -4.27
N CYS A 24 -9.31 2.61 -3.65
CA CYS A 24 -7.87 2.72 -3.85
C CYS A 24 -7.11 2.34 -2.57
N LEU A 25 -6.24 1.34 -2.68
CA LEU A 25 -5.25 1.03 -1.65
C LEU A 25 -3.96 1.80 -1.99
N VAL A 26 -3.68 2.84 -1.20
CA VAL A 26 -2.45 3.64 -1.33
C VAL A 26 -1.43 3.12 -0.32
N VAL A 27 -0.35 2.52 -0.81
CA VAL A 27 0.69 1.90 0.04
C VAL A 27 2.08 2.36 -0.38
N SER A 28 2.76 3.08 0.51
CA SER A 28 4.09 3.65 0.27
C SER A 28 5.00 3.50 1.50
N GLY A 29 6.18 4.10 1.45
CA GLY A 29 7.10 4.18 2.60
C GLY A 29 6.50 4.89 3.81
N GLY A 30 5.70 5.94 3.59
CA GLY A 30 5.13 6.77 4.66
C GLY A 30 3.61 6.63 4.84
N HIS A 31 2.92 5.97 3.92
CA HIS A 31 1.46 5.93 3.93
C HIS A 31 0.92 4.52 3.70
N THR A 32 -0.13 4.19 4.44
CA THR A 32 -0.99 3.03 4.16
C THR A 32 -2.41 3.48 4.37
N HIS A 33 -3.11 3.77 3.27
CA HIS A 33 -4.46 4.34 3.29
C HIS A 33 -5.40 3.49 2.44
N LEU A 34 -6.63 3.39 2.88
CA LEU A 34 -7.74 2.85 2.10
C LEU A 34 -8.72 3.98 1.81
N VAL A 35 -8.94 4.25 0.53
CA VAL A 35 -9.66 5.43 0.07
C VAL A 35 -10.79 5.00 -0.86
N VAL A 36 -12.00 5.52 -0.62
CA VAL A 36 -13.08 5.51 -1.61
C VAL A 36 -12.90 6.73 -2.51
N VAL A 37 -12.68 6.49 -3.79
CA VAL A 37 -12.69 7.54 -4.81
C VAL A 37 -14.11 7.60 -5.35
N ASN A 38 -14.90 8.59 -4.92
CA ASN A 38 -16.31 8.74 -5.28
C ASN A 38 -16.48 9.40 -6.65
N ASP A 39 -15.57 10.31 -6.99
CA ASP A 39 -15.53 11.05 -8.23
C ASP A 39 -14.11 11.61 -8.44
N TYR A 40 -13.78 12.16 -9.59
CA TYR A 40 -12.52 12.84 -9.81
C TYR A 40 -12.35 13.99 -8.80
N GLY A 41 -11.23 13.94 -8.03
CA GLY A 41 -10.98 14.91 -6.96
C GLY A 41 -11.85 14.77 -5.71
N LYS A 42 -12.69 13.73 -5.59
CA LYS A 42 -13.55 13.50 -4.42
C LYS A 42 -13.19 12.19 -3.71
N TYR A 43 -12.55 12.31 -2.60
CA TYR A 43 -11.98 11.21 -1.84
C TYR A 43 -12.61 11.08 -0.45
N ALA A 44 -12.81 9.86 0.01
CA ALA A 44 -13.14 9.55 1.39
C ALA A 44 -12.13 8.54 1.93
N MET A 45 -11.29 8.95 2.87
CA MET A 45 -10.38 8.05 3.57
C MET A 45 -11.18 7.23 4.57
N ILE A 46 -11.26 5.91 4.37
CA ILE A 46 -12.01 4.98 5.20
C ILE A 46 -11.14 4.16 6.14
N GLY A 47 -9.83 4.13 5.91
CA GLY A 47 -8.85 3.47 6.77
C GLY A 47 -7.45 4.02 6.53
N HIS A 48 -6.63 3.99 7.56
CA HIS A 48 -5.23 4.40 7.51
C HIS A 48 -4.41 3.59 8.50
N THR A 49 -3.08 3.64 8.39
CA THR A 49 -2.25 3.01 9.42
C THR A 49 -2.28 3.82 10.71
N ARG A 50 -2.40 3.12 11.86
CA ARG A 50 -2.35 3.73 13.20
C ARG A 50 -0.92 3.85 13.73
N ASP A 51 0.05 3.26 13.03
CA ASP A 51 1.46 3.22 13.42
C ASP A 51 2.37 3.18 12.19
N ASP A 52 3.32 2.25 12.10
CA ASP A 52 4.21 2.12 10.95
C ASP A 52 3.41 1.92 9.64
N ALA A 53 3.79 2.63 8.60
CA ALA A 53 3.29 2.30 7.26
C ALA A 53 3.85 0.95 6.79
N ALA A 54 3.17 0.30 5.86
CA ALA A 54 3.63 -1.00 5.36
C ALA A 54 5.05 -0.92 4.78
N GLY A 55 5.35 0.09 3.95
CA GLY A 55 6.70 0.26 3.38
C GLY A 55 7.75 0.51 4.44
N GLU A 56 7.44 1.29 5.48
CA GLU A 56 8.32 1.49 6.64
C GLU A 56 8.60 0.18 7.37
N ALA A 57 7.58 -0.68 7.55
CA ALA A 57 7.74 -2.01 8.13
C ALA A 57 8.66 -2.89 7.27
N TYR A 58 8.53 -2.87 5.94
CA TYR A 58 9.45 -3.54 5.01
C TYR A 58 10.89 -3.07 5.20
N ASP A 59 11.14 -1.75 5.28
CA ASP A 59 12.48 -1.20 5.44
C ASP A 59 13.11 -1.58 6.79
N LYS A 60 12.32 -1.53 7.87
CA LYS A 60 12.78 -1.90 9.22
C LYS A 60 13.09 -3.40 9.33
N VAL A 61 12.25 -4.26 8.76
CA VAL A 61 12.46 -5.71 8.73
C VAL A 61 13.67 -6.07 7.87
N ALA A 62 13.79 -5.51 6.67
CA ALA A 62 14.94 -5.74 5.79
C ALA A 62 16.27 -5.41 6.48
N ARG A 63 16.30 -4.29 7.20
CA ARG A 63 17.48 -3.90 7.99
C ARG A 63 17.78 -4.92 9.08
N ALA A 64 16.79 -5.41 9.79
CA ALA A 64 16.92 -6.36 10.89
C ALA A 64 17.47 -7.73 10.45
N ILE A 65 17.12 -8.17 9.25
CA ILE A 65 17.61 -9.45 8.66
C ILE A 65 18.83 -9.25 7.75
N GLY A 66 19.47 -8.05 7.79
CA GLY A 66 20.73 -7.79 7.12
C GLY A 66 20.65 -7.44 5.63
N MET A 67 19.45 -7.18 5.10
CA MET A 67 19.27 -6.86 3.67
C MET A 67 19.50 -5.37 3.35
N GLY A 68 19.44 -4.48 4.37
CA GLY A 68 19.66 -3.04 4.20
C GLY A 68 18.51 -2.32 3.49
N TYR A 69 18.82 -1.17 2.86
CA TYR A 69 17.84 -0.26 2.23
C TYR A 69 18.04 -0.22 0.70
N PRO A 70 16.99 0.01 -0.13
CA PRO A 70 15.56 0.00 0.22
C PRO A 70 15.07 -1.42 0.53
N GLY A 71 14.22 -1.55 1.58
CA GLY A 71 13.80 -2.85 2.09
C GLY A 71 12.76 -3.55 1.22
N GLY A 72 11.78 -2.81 0.72
CA GLY A 72 10.68 -3.38 -0.06
C GLY A 72 11.13 -4.28 -1.22
N PRO A 73 11.92 -3.78 -2.18
CA PRO A 73 12.40 -4.58 -3.31
C PRO A 73 13.27 -5.79 -2.89
N LYS A 74 14.07 -5.63 -1.83
CA LYS A 74 14.96 -6.68 -1.34
C LYS A 74 14.21 -7.82 -0.67
N ILE A 75 13.20 -7.49 0.16
CA ILE A 75 12.31 -8.48 0.75
C ILE A 75 11.49 -9.17 -0.34
N ASP A 76 10.95 -8.44 -1.31
CA ASP A 76 10.17 -9.04 -2.40
C ASP A 76 11.01 -10.03 -3.23
N ALA A 77 12.28 -9.69 -3.51
CA ALA A 77 13.19 -10.57 -4.22
C ALA A 77 13.59 -11.82 -3.39
N ALA A 78 13.85 -11.66 -2.11
CA ALA A 78 14.22 -12.74 -1.20
C ALA A 78 13.03 -13.68 -0.93
N ALA A 79 11.85 -13.13 -0.72
CA ALA A 79 10.62 -13.88 -0.45
C ALA A 79 10.26 -14.88 -1.55
N LYS A 80 10.65 -14.62 -2.80
CA LYS A 80 10.46 -15.56 -3.92
C LYS A 80 11.26 -16.86 -3.78
N LYS A 81 12.29 -16.87 -2.92
CA LYS A 81 13.17 -18.01 -2.69
C LYS A 81 12.88 -18.71 -1.35
N GLY A 82 12.13 -18.03 -0.47
CA GLY A 82 11.83 -18.52 0.87
C GLY A 82 10.50 -19.25 0.98
N ASN A 83 10.32 -19.93 2.10
CA ASN A 83 9.07 -20.57 2.46
C ASN A 83 8.18 -19.58 3.25
N PRO A 84 7.00 -19.18 2.72
CA PRO A 84 6.10 -18.25 3.40
C PRO A 84 5.48 -18.82 4.69
N ASP A 85 5.50 -20.14 4.88
CA ASP A 85 4.94 -20.83 6.05
C ASP A 85 6.01 -21.21 7.09
N ALA A 86 7.27 -20.84 6.87
CA ALA A 86 8.38 -21.17 7.79
C ALA A 86 8.19 -20.55 9.18
N VAL A 87 7.64 -19.34 9.25
CA VAL A 87 7.40 -18.63 10.51
C VAL A 87 5.99 -18.06 10.53
N LYS A 88 5.20 -18.42 11.54
CA LYS A 88 3.85 -17.88 11.71
C LYS A 88 3.89 -16.51 12.38
N PHE A 89 4.06 -15.45 11.59
CA PHE A 89 3.93 -14.08 12.07
C PHE A 89 2.47 -13.66 12.22
N PRO A 90 2.16 -12.70 13.11
CA PRO A 90 0.79 -12.24 13.31
C PRO A 90 0.22 -11.53 12.08
N ARG A 91 -1.10 -11.64 11.88
CA ARG A 91 -1.90 -10.86 10.96
C ARG A 91 -2.75 -9.91 11.78
N VAL A 92 -2.39 -8.62 11.76
CA VAL A 92 -3.05 -7.63 12.63
C VAL A 92 -4.26 -7.07 11.92
N PHE A 93 -5.43 -7.61 12.21
CA PHE A 93 -6.69 -7.14 11.60
C PHE A 93 -7.37 -6.02 12.41
N LEU A 94 -6.90 -5.73 13.63
CA LEU A 94 -7.54 -4.78 14.54
C LEU A 94 -9.00 -5.18 14.85
N GLU A 95 -9.87 -4.17 15.09
CA GLU A 95 -11.30 -4.39 15.33
C GLU A 95 -12.00 -4.91 14.06
N GLU A 96 -13.06 -5.67 14.25
CA GLU A 96 -13.77 -6.34 13.14
C GLU A 96 -14.29 -5.36 12.09
N ASP A 97 -14.80 -4.21 12.51
CA ASP A 97 -15.36 -3.19 11.61
C ASP A 97 -14.35 -2.14 11.14
N SER A 98 -13.09 -2.26 11.55
CA SER A 98 -12.05 -1.29 11.18
C SER A 98 -11.39 -1.64 9.85
N TYR A 99 -11.23 -0.61 9.01
CA TYR A 99 -10.37 -0.65 7.82
C TYR A 99 -8.95 -0.15 8.10
N ASP A 100 -8.65 0.28 9.33
CA ASP A 100 -7.32 0.74 9.70
C ASP A 100 -6.31 -0.40 9.70
N PHE A 101 -5.04 -0.04 9.52
CA PHE A 101 -3.91 -0.94 9.51
C PHE A 101 -3.01 -0.75 10.72
N SER A 102 -2.21 -1.74 11.03
CA SER A 102 -1.12 -1.66 12.00
C SER A 102 -0.03 -2.66 11.62
N PHE A 103 1.21 -2.21 11.57
CA PHE A 103 2.36 -3.05 11.22
C PHE A 103 3.47 -3.03 12.26
N SER A 104 3.41 -2.17 13.29
CA SER A 104 4.41 -2.11 14.35
C SER A 104 4.48 -3.39 15.17
N GLY A 105 3.34 -4.03 15.44
CA GLY A 105 3.27 -5.32 16.11
C GLY A 105 3.89 -6.45 15.28
N LEU A 106 3.62 -6.49 13.99
CA LEU A 106 4.23 -7.44 13.06
C LEU A 106 5.75 -7.26 12.98
N LYS A 107 6.22 -6.02 12.83
CA LYS A 107 7.65 -5.68 12.86
C LYS A 107 8.30 -6.18 14.15
N SER A 108 7.69 -5.89 15.30
CA SER A 108 8.22 -6.32 16.60
C SER A 108 8.27 -7.83 16.73
N ALA A 109 7.29 -8.56 16.21
CA ALA A 109 7.29 -10.01 16.18
C ALA A 109 8.47 -10.57 15.36
N VAL A 110 8.77 -9.97 14.19
CA VAL A 110 9.94 -10.37 13.39
C VAL A 110 11.25 -10.10 14.13
N LEU A 111 11.40 -8.91 14.72
CA LEU A 111 12.60 -8.55 15.47
C LEU A 111 12.82 -9.50 16.66
N ASN A 112 11.78 -9.80 17.42
CA ASN A 112 11.84 -10.74 18.53
C ASN A 112 12.21 -12.15 18.07
N TYR A 113 11.65 -12.61 16.95
CA TYR A 113 12.01 -13.90 16.36
C TYR A 113 13.49 -13.96 16.00
N VAL A 114 13.98 -12.96 15.25
CA VAL A 114 15.41 -12.89 14.84
C VAL A 114 16.34 -12.86 16.03
N ASN A 115 16.04 -12.05 17.04
CA ASN A 115 16.83 -11.96 18.27
C ASN A 115 16.85 -13.30 19.04
N LYS A 116 15.69 -13.95 19.17
CA LYS A 116 15.57 -15.26 19.81
C LYS A 116 16.43 -16.31 19.10
N GLN A 117 16.37 -16.39 17.78
CA GLN A 117 17.20 -17.34 16.99
C GLN A 117 18.70 -17.09 17.22
N LYS A 118 19.12 -15.81 17.17
CA LYS A 118 20.52 -15.44 17.45
C LYS A 118 20.98 -15.86 18.83
N MET A 119 20.15 -15.65 19.87
CA MET A 119 20.47 -16.04 21.24
C MET A 119 20.58 -17.55 21.41
N MET A 120 19.83 -18.32 20.64
CA MET A 120 19.86 -19.80 20.65
C MET A 120 20.99 -20.38 19.77
N GLY A 121 21.72 -19.55 19.04
CA GLY A 121 22.72 -20.00 18.05
C GLY A 121 22.10 -20.77 16.89
N ALA A 122 20.80 -20.59 16.65
CA ALA A 122 20.10 -21.25 15.56
C ALA A 122 20.36 -20.55 14.22
N GLU A 123 20.34 -21.32 13.15
CA GLU A 123 20.45 -20.79 11.79
C GLU A 123 19.25 -19.90 11.46
N ILE A 124 19.52 -18.76 10.87
CA ILE A 124 18.52 -17.83 10.37
C ILE A 124 18.55 -17.88 8.85
N VAL A 125 17.43 -18.24 8.23
CA VAL A 125 17.25 -18.19 6.77
C VAL A 125 16.51 -16.89 6.44
N PRO A 126 17.21 -15.84 5.96
CA PRO A 126 16.58 -14.54 5.72
C PRO A 126 15.46 -14.57 4.70
N GLU A 127 15.55 -15.47 3.71
CA GLU A 127 14.54 -15.67 2.67
C GLU A 127 13.21 -16.14 3.25
N ASP A 128 13.25 -17.07 4.21
CA ASP A 128 12.07 -17.60 4.88
C ASP A 128 11.38 -16.54 5.74
N ILE A 129 12.20 -15.74 6.45
CA ILE A 129 11.67 -14.62 7.22
C ILE A 129 11.03 -13.57 6.29
N ALA A 130 11.69 -13.25 5.18
CA ALA A 130 11.17 -12.33 4.20
C ALA A 130 9.85 -12.81 3.60
N ALA A 131 9.75 -14.09 3.23
CA ALA A 131 8.55 -14.70 2.68
C ALA A 131 7.39 -14.72 3.69
N SER A 132 7.65 -15.16 4.92
CA SER A 132 6.64 -15.23 5.99
C SER A 132 6.14 -13.83 6.42
N PHE A 133 7.06 -12.85 6.50
CA PHE A 133 6.70 -11.46 6.79
C PHE A 133 5.86 -10.85 5.67
N GLN A 134 6.31 -10.98 4.41
CA GLN A 134 5.60 -10.46 3.25
C GLN A 134 4.20 -11.04 3.14
N GLN A 135 4.04 -12.35 3.34
CA GLN A 135 2.73 -13.01 3.37
C GLN A 135 1.82 -12.36 4.40
N SER A 136 2.31 -12.11 5.63
CA SER A 136 1.51 -11.49 6.68
C SER A 136 1.03 -10.09 6.33
N VAL A 137 1.90 -9.26 5.73
CA VAL A 137 1.53 -7.91 5.26
C VAL A 137 0.49 -7.98 4.14
N VAL A 138 0.76 -8.79 3.12
CA VAL A 138 -0.08 -8.88 1.92
C VAL A 138 -1.47 -9.42 2.24
N GLU A 139 -1.58 -10.42 3.11
CA GLU A 139 -2.89 -10.96 3.53
C GLU A 139 -3.77 -9.89 4.20
N VAL A 140 -3.20 -9.06 5.07
CA VAL A 140 -3.95 -7.97 5.72
C VAL A 140 -4.38 -6.91 4.72
N LEU A 141 -3.45 -6.46 3.84
CA LEU A 141 -3.74 -5.44 2.83
C LEU A 141 -4.86 -5.90 1.89
N VAL A 142 -4.75 -7.11 1.34
CA VAL A 142 -5.72 -7.66 0.39
C VAL A 142 -7.07 -7.87 1.06
N SER A 143 -7.11 -8.51 2.24
CA SER A 143 -8.35 -8.83 2.93
C SER A 143 -9.16 -7.57 3.25
N LYS A 144 -8.51 -6.53 3.81
CA LYS A 144 -9.20 -5.26 4.14
C LYS A 144 -9.67 -4.51 2.90
N THR A 145 -8.89 -4.53 1.81
CA THR A 145 -9.28 -3.89 0.55
C THR A 145 -10.50 -4.56 -0.07
N ILE A 146 -10.53 -5.89 -0.13
CA ILE A 146 -11.67 -6.66 -0.65
C ILE A 146 -12.91 -6.46 0.25
N LYS A 147 -12.73 -6.48 1.59
CA LYS A 147 -13.82 -6.21 2.55
C LYS A 147 -14.43 -4.82 2.30
N ALA A 148 -13.59 -3.80 2.13
CA ALA A 148 -14.05 -2.44 1.85
C ALA A 148 -14.82 -2.34 0.52
N ALA A 149 -14.29 -2.95 -0.55
CA ALA A 149 -14.97 -2.94 -1.85
C ALA A 149 -16.38 -3.56 -1.77
N LYS A 150 -16.52 -4.69 -1.06
CA LYS A 150 -17.82 -5.34 -0.83
C LYS A 150 -18.77 -4.46 -0.03
N ALA A 151 -18.29 -3.89 1.08
CA ALA A 151 -19.12 -3.08 1.98
C ALA A 151 -19.62 -1.79 1.33
N HIS A 152 -18.81 -1.19 0.44
CA HIS A 152 -19.17 0.01 -0.31
C HIS A 152 -19.89 -0.29 -1.65
N GLY A 153 -20.12 -1.56 -2.00
CA GLY A 153 -20.78 -1.94 -3.25
C GLY A 153 -19.98 -1.58 -4.50
N VAL A 154 -18.67 -1.39 -4.39
CA VAL A 154 -17.79 -0.98 -5.47
C VAL A 154 -17.11 -2.21 -6.10
N LYS A 155 -17.09 -2.28 -7.44
CA LYS A 155 -16.51 -3.41 -8.17
C LYS A 155 -15.17 -3.12 -8.83
N LYS A 156 -14.59 -1.96 -8.57
CA LYS A 156 -13.30 -1.53 -9.10
C LYS A 156 -12.34 -1.26 -7.94
N ILE A 157 -11.13 -1.78 -8.04
CA ILE A 157 -10.05 -1.59 -7.06
C ILE A 157 -8.83 -1.05 -7.81
N ALA A 158 -8.12 -0.11 -7.19
CA ALA A 158 -6.85 0.41 -7.68
C ALA A 158 -5.76 0.24 -6.62
N LEU A 159 -4.54 -0.03 -7.04
CA LEU A 159 -3.36 0.04 -6.19
C LEU A 159 -2.57 1.32 -6.51
N ALA A 160 -1.95 1.94 -5.49
CA ALA A 160 -1.16 3.14 -5.65
C ALA A 160 -0.01 3.20 -4.63
N GLY A 161 1.03 3.98 -4.93
CA GLY A 161 2.21 4.13 -4.09
C GLY A 161 3.29 3.05 -4.34
N GLY A 162 4.50 3.30 -3.83
CA GLY A 162 5.67 2.48 -4.13
C GLY A 162 5.55 1.00 -3.79
N VAL A 163 4.85 0.65 -2.70
CA VAL A 163 4.60 -0.75 -2.30
C VAL A 163 3.62 -1.45 -3.25
N ALA A 164 2.83 -0.73 -4.03
CA ALA A 164 2.03 -1.31 -5.12
C ALA A 164 2.88 -1.98 -6.22
N SER A 165 4.20 -1.76 -6.24
CA SER A 165 5.13 -2.50 -7.10
C SER A 165 5.49 -3.89 -6.58
N ASN A 166 5.16 -4.23 -5.32
CA ASN A 166 5.46 -5.52 -4.71
C ASN A 166 4.75 -6.66 -5.45
N SER A 167 5.52 -7.67 -5.89
CA SER A 167 5.01 -8.73 -6.75
C SER A 167 3.97 -9.61 -6.07
N ALA A 168 4.15 -9.93 -4.79
CA ALA A 168 3.19 -10.74 -4.03
C ALA A 168 1.87 -9.99 -3.80
N LEU A 169 1.93 -8.67 -3.51
CA LEU A 169 0.73 -7.85 -3.37
C LEU A 169 -0.07 -7.82 -4.68
N ARG A 170 0.61 -7.60 -5.81
CA ARG A 170 -0.03 -7.60 -7.14
C ARG A 170 -0.72 -8.93 -7.44
N THR A 171 0.01 -10.03 -7.30
CA THR A 171 -0.51 -11.38 -7.58
C THR A 171 -1.72 -11.70 -6.68
N ARG A 172 -1.58 -11.49 -5.37
CA ARG A 172 -2.65 -11.82 -4.41
C ARG A 172 -3.88 -10.92 -4.57
N MET A 173 -3.67 -9.63 -4.91
CA MET A 173 -4.79 -8.73 -5.17
C MET A 173 -5.52 -9.12 -6.47
N GLN A 174 -4.78 -9.47 -7.53
CA GLN A 174 -5.33 -9.94 -8.78
C GLN A 174 -6.21 -11.19 -8.57
N GLU A 175 -5.66 -12.22 -7.91
CA GLU A 175 -6.39 -13.44 -7.56
C GLU A 175 -7.66 -13.15 -6.73
N ALA A 176 -7.55 -12.22 -5.78
CA ALA A 176 -8.69 -11.85 -4.94
C ALA A 176 -9.76 -11.09 -5.72
N CYS A 177 -9.37 -10.20 -6.63
CA CYS A 177 -10.29 -9.49 -7.51
C CYS A 177 -11.01 -10.45 -8.46
N GLU A 178 -10.29 -11.37 -9.10
CA GLU A 178 -10.86 -12.38 -9.99
C GLU A 178 -11.89 -13.25 -9.28
N ARG A 179 -11.58 -13.78 -8.09
CA ARG A 179 -12.52 -14.57 -7.28
C ARG A 179 -13.80 -13.82 -6.88
N ASN A 180 -13.74 -12.50 -6.81
CA ASN A 180 -14.88 -11.66 -6.40
C ASN A 180 -15.55 -10.93 -7.59
N GLY A 181 -15.06 -11.11 -8.83
CA GLY A 181 -15.58 -10.41 -10.00
C GLY A 181 -15.32 -8.90 -9.97
N PHE A 182 -14.18 -8.48 -9.42
CA PHE A 182 -13.75 -7.09 -9.35
C PHE A 182 -12.74 -6.77 -10.44
N TYR A 183 -12.81 -5.58 -11.01
CA TYR A 183 -11.78 -5.01 -11.87
C TYR A 183 -10.60 -4.52 -10.99
N LEU A 184 -9.37 -4.79 -11.39
CA LEU A 184 -8.16 -4.31 -10.73
C LEU A 184 -7.35 -3.41 -11.67
N SER A 185 -7.06 -2.19 -11.22
CA SER A 185 -6.09 -1.29 -11.84
C SER A 185 -4.79 -1.29 -11.02
N VAL A 186 -3.67 -1.56 -11.69
CA VAL A 186 -2.34 -1.55 -11.07
C VAL A 186 -1.37 -0.81 -11.99
N PRO A 187 -0.85 0.36 -11.60
CA PRO A 187 0.07 1.11 -12.45
C PRO A 187 1.38 0.36 -12.69
N ALA A 188 2.03 0.64 -13.82
CA ALA A 188 3.39 0.17 -14.07
C ALA A 188 4.33 0.62 -12.94
N PRO A 189 5.38 -0.16 -12.59
CA PRO A 189 6.25 0.16 -11.46
C PRO A 189 6.82 1.59 -11.48
N ILE A 190 7.12 2.12 -12.64
CA ILE A 190 7.61 3.50 -12.80
C ILE A 190 6.59 4.56 -12.37
N LEU A 191 5.29 4.26 -12.45
CA LEU A 191 4.21 5.16 -12.02
C LEU A 191 3.80 4.95 -10.55
N CYS A 192 4.30 3.90 -9.90
CA CYS A 192 4.01 3.63 -8.48
C CYS A 192 4.84 4.50 -7.54
N THR A 193 6.07 4.86 -7.92
CA THR A 193 6.94 5.76 -7.16
C THR A 193 6.68 7.20 -7.51
N ASP A 194 7.22 8.13 -6.71
CA ASP A 194 7.08 9.58 -6.93
C ASP A 194 7.56 9.96 -8.33
N ASN A 195 6.71 10.64 -9.06
CA ASN A 195 7.00 11.10 -10.42
C ASN A 195 6.17 12.34 -10.77
N ALA A 196 6.65 13.13 -11.73
CA ALA A 196 5.97 14.36 -12.14
C ALA A 196 4.64 14.09 -12.87
N ALA A 197 4.53 12.96 -13.59
CA ALA A 197 3.33 12.64 -14.37
C ALA A 197 2.11 12.42 -13.46
N MET A 198 2.28 11.79 -12.29
CA MET A 198 1.19 11.59 -11.32
C MET A 198 0.64 12.91 -10.81
N ILE A 199 1.51 13.91 -10.56
CA ILE A 199 1.11 15.26 -10.11
C ILE A 199 0.43 16.01 -11.24
N GLY A 200 0.99 15.92 -12.47
CA GLY A 200 0.38 16.53 -13.66
C GLY A 200 -1.01 15.96 -13.95
N CYS A 201 -1.20 14.65 -13.81
CA CYS A 201 -2.49 14.01 -13.99
C CYS A 201 -3.52 14.47 -12.96
N ALA A 202 -3.14 14.52 -11.68
CA ALA A 202 -4.01 15.05 -10.63
C ALA A 202 -4.36 16.54 -10.89
N ALA A 203 -3.36 17.36 -11.30
CA ALA A 203 -3.58 18.76 -11.65
C ALA A 203 -4.52 18.94 -12.84
N TYR A 204 -4.46 18.04 -13.84
CA TYR A 204 -5.37 18.07 -14.96
C TYR A 204 -6.84 17.94 -14.54
N TYR A 205 -7.15 16.97 -13.66
CA TYR A 205 -8.51 16.79 -13.17
C TYR A 205 -9.01 17.98 -12.33
N GLU A 206 -8.15 18.62 -11.55
CA GLU A 206 -8.51 19.88 -10.86
C GLU A 206 -8.74 21.01 -11.85
N TYR A 207 -7.87 21.10 -12.87
CA TYR A 207 -8.00 22.13 -13.89
C TYR A 207 -9.34 22.05 -14.63
N ILE A 208 -9.77 20.86 -15.07
CA ILE A 208 -11.07 20.68 -15.75
C ILE A 208 -12.24 20.87 -14.80
N ALA A 209 -12.07 20.61 -13.49
CA ALA A 209 -13.06 20.92 -12.45
C ALA A 209 -13.15 22.43 -12.13
N GLY A 210 -12.37 23.27 -12.80
CA GLY A 210 -12.42 24.72 -12.65
C GLY A 210 -11.56 25.28 -11.52
N VAL A 211 -10.74 24.46 -10.84
CA VAL A 211 -9.86 24.91 -9.76
C VAL A 211 -8.73 25.78 -10.34
N ARG A 212 -8.56 26.95 -9.75
CA ARG A 212 -7.49 27.92 -10.09
C ARG A 212 -6.97 28.54 -8.81
N ASP A 213 -5.66 28.58 -8.69
CA ASP A 213 -4.98 29.27 -7.59
C ASP A 213 -4.47 30.64 -8.04
N GLY A 214 -4.38 31.57 -7.11
CA GLY A 214 -3.79 32.90 -7.34
C GLY A 214 -2.26 32.89 -7.17
N LEU A 215 -1.65 34.06 -7.33
CA LEU A 215 -0.20 34.26 -7.13
C LEU A 215 0.21 34.21 -5.64
N ASP A 216 -0.74 34.17 -4.74
CA ASP A 216 -0.61 34.02 -3.30
C ASP A 216 -0.57 32.54 -2.83
N LEU A 217 -0.62 31.59 -3.77
CA LEU A 217 -0.53 30.16 -3.48
C LEU A 217 0.71 29.85 -2.62
N ASN A 218 0.49 29.16 -1.50
CA ASN A 218 1.55 28.70 -0.62
C ASN A 218 1.38 27.19 -0.30
N ALA A 219 2.49 26.54 0.04
CA ALA A 219 2.47 25.14 0.43
C ALA A 219 1.79 24.95 1.78
N ASN A 220 0.87 23.99 1.85
CA ASN A 220 0.25 23.56 3.10
C ASN A 220 0.62 22.09 3.39
N PRO A 221 1.62 21.83 4.27
CA PRO A 221 2.09 20.47 4.55
C PRO A 221 1.07 19.63 5.34
N SER A 222 0.07 20.26 5.95
CA SER A 222 -0.97 19.59 6.73
C SER A 222 -2.28 19.42 5.96
N LEU A 223 -2.27 19.65 4.65
CA LEU A 223 -3.47 19.49 3.82
C LEU A 223 -3.94 18.03 3.89
N LYS A 224 -5.23 17.85 4.18
CA LYS A 224 -5.82 16.52 4.18
C LYS A 224 -6.26 16.12 2.77
N LEU A 225 -6.28 14.82 2.49
CA LEU A 225 -6.77 14.27 1.23
C LEU A 225 -8.19 14.79 0.93
N GLY A 226 -8.39 15.35 -0.26
CA GLY A 226 -9.67 15.95 -0.68
C GLY A 226 -9.94 17.35 -0.14
N GLN A 227 -9.03 17.95 0.63
CA GLN A 227 -9.09 19.37 1.05
C GLN A 227 -8.28 20.25 0.10
N ARG A 228 -8.66 21.53 0.07
CA ARG A 228 -8.05 22.59 -0.77
C ARG A 228 -7.89 23.87 0.02
#